data_86b15aed572f09df3398316846bdaf3b
#
_entry.id   86b15aed572f09df3398316846bdaf3b
#
_cell.length_a   1.000
_cell.length_b   1.000
_cell.length_c   1.000
_cell.angle_alpha   90.00
_cell.angle_beta   90.00
_cell.angle_gamma   90.00
#
_symmetry.space_group_name_H-M   'P 1'
#
loop_
_entity.id
_entity.type
_entity.pdbx_description
1 polymer ?
#
loop_
_entity_poly.entity_id
_entity_poly.type
_entity_poly.pdbx_seq_one_letter_code
_entity_poly.pdbx_strand_id
1 'polypeptide(L)'
;MAPRNLFAIGIDPRNRAMLDAVPGAGEEFVVHELLPYDVIKEGRRPGAYNVVRPLELARRRLDGFEGSIDGFLHFWDFPVGALTAVLAAEYGCPGPDLASVLKCEHKYWSRLLQREAAPEAVPAFQAVDPFDPGAWDRMELTPPFWIKPVKAFLGQLGFLIHDLGDFQRAMRLTRERIRDFGEPFNRLMERIERPEEIARVDGNWCIAEEIIGGHQCTVEGYEWGGEIHTHGIVDSFPYAYMPVFFSLEYPSSLPEDVRERAADISRRVMRAHGYEHSAFNIEYYWRERTDEIKLLEINPRISQSHGPQFWMVDGAPNHKVVVDLALGRQPEMPHRRGLYGHAGKFMIRRFNDARVRRAPKAEEIAALRQRFPGAFIEVEVHEGERLSEIHHQDQYSFLLAELFLGGRDSAHCHDVFYRCADALHIELDYLEETVAP
;
A
#
# COMPACT_ATOMS: atom_id res chain seq x y z
N MET A 1 6.70 -34.76 -4.60
CA MET A 1 6.69 -34.36 -3.17
C MET A 1 5.32 -33.75 -2.90
N ALA A 2 4.80 -33.83 -1.69
CA ALA A 2 3.56 -33.12 -1.37
C ALA A 2 3.79 -31.60 -1.53
N PRO A 3 2.77 -30.84 -1.97
CA PRO A 3 2.89 -29.40 -2.07
C PRO A 3 3.18 -28.79 -0.69
N ARG A 4 3.93 -27.69 -0.67
CA ARG A 4 4.21 -26.93 0.56
C ARG A 4 3.00 -26.12 0.98
N ASN A 5 2.76 -25.99 2.27
CA ASN A 5 1.66 -25.24 2.84
C ASN A 5 2.12 -23.83 3.21
N LEU A 6 1.61 -22.83 2.50
CA LEU A 6 1.85 -21.43 2.75
C LEU A 6 0.60 -20.78 3.37
N PHE A 7 0.79 -19.84 4.30
CA PHE A 7 -0.30 -19.21 5.04
C PHE A 7 -0.30 -17.70 4.81
N ALA A 8 -1.48 -17.17 4.51
CA ALA A 8 -1.66 -15.73 4.31
C ALA A 8 -2.78 -15.19 5.20
N ILE A 9 -2.63 -13.94 5.65
CA ILE A 9 -3.65 -13.21 6.40
C ILE A 9 -4.41 -12.30 5.44
N GLY A 10 -5.74 -12.52 5.32
CA GLY A 10 -6.64 -11.68 4.54
C GLY A 10 -6.52 -11.86 3.04
N ILE A 11 -7.06 -12.95 2.53
CA ILE A 11 -7.08 -13.21 1.08
C ILE A 11 -8.42 -12.72 0.51
N ASP A 12 -8.42 -11.59 -0.19
CA ASP A 12 -9.56 -11.15 -0.97
C ASP A 12 -9.61 -11.87 -2.35
N PRO A 13 -10.69 -11.74 -3.13
CA PRO A 13 -10.83 -12.42 -4.43
C PRO A 13 -9.71 -12.07 -5.43
N ARG A 14 -9.22 -10.83 -5.46
CA ARG A 14 -8.15 -10.41 -6.36
C ARG A 14 -6.81 -11.04 -5.95
N ASN A 15 -6.45 -10.94 -4.66
CA ASN A 15 -5.23 -11.58 -4.16
C ASN A 15 -5.27 -13.11 -4.37
N ARG A 16 -6.45 -13.74 -4.21
CA ARG A 16 -6.61 -15.17 -4.54
C ARG A 16 -6.29 -15.44 -6.01
N ALA A 17 -6.90 -14.68 -6.94
CA ALA A 17 -6.65 -14.83 -8.36
C ALA A 17 -5.16 -14.61 -8.73
N MET A 18 -4.49 -13.66 -8.08
CA MET A 18 -3.06 -13.41 -8.29
C MET A 18 -2.20 -14.55 -7.73
N LEU A 19 -2.51 -15.09 -6.56
CA LEU A 19 -1.80 -16.23 -5.98
C LEU A 19 -1.98 -17.50 -6.83
N ASP A 20 -3.18 -17.74 -7.35
CA ASP A 20 -3.48 -18.87 -8.23
C ASP A 20 -2.80 -18.73 -9.61
N ALA A 21 -2.47 -17.51 -10.03
CA ALA A 21 -1.72 -17.23 -11.26
C ALA A 21 -0.19 -17.37 -11.08
N VAL A 22 0.32 -17.57 -9.86
CA VAL A 22 1.75 -17.85 -9.64
C VAL A 22 2.09 -19.24 -10.16
N PRO A 23 3.12 -19.39 -11.01
CA PRO A 23 3.54 -20.73 -11.48
C PRO A 23 3.82 -21.71 -10.32
N GLY A 24 3.29 -22.93 -10.43
CA GLY A 24 3.41 -23.96 -9.38
C GLY A 24 2.28 -23.96 -8.34
N ALA A 25 1.33 -23.02 -8.42
CA ALA A 25 0.16 -23.01 -7.54
C ALA A 25 -0.65 -24.32 -7.68
N GLY A 26 -0.97 -24.95 -6.54
CA GLY A 26 -1.68 -26.24 -6.48
C GLY A 26 -0.77 -27.47 -6.68
N GLU A 27 0.42 -27.33 -7.28
CA GLU A 27 1.35 -28.43 -7.54
C GLU A 27 2.57 -28.39 -6.62
N GLU A 28 3.24 -27.23 -6.53
CA GLU A 28 4.42 -27.03 -5.68
C GLU A 28 4.06 -26.50 -4.30
N PHE A 29 3.02 -25.69 -4.23
CA PHE A 29 2.52 -25.07 -2.99
C PHE A 29 1.01 -24.91 -3.00
N VAL A 30 0.43 -24.83 -1.80
CA VAL A 30 -0.98 -24.49 -1.56
C VAL A 30 -1.04 -23.30 -0.59
N VAL A 31 -1.87 -22.30 -0.90
CA VAL A 31 -2.04 -21.14 -0.02
C VAL A 31 -3.32 -21.27 0.79
N HIS A 32 -3.16 -21.28 2.10
CA HIS A 32 -4.22 -21.32 3.10
C HIS A 32 -4.50 -19.93 3.64
N GLU A 33 -5.78 -19.57 3.76
CA GLU A 33 -6.16 -18.36 4.46
C GLU A 33 -6.07 -18.59 5.98
N LEU A 34 -5.04 -18.01 6.61
CA LEU A 34 -4.80 -18.14 8.04
C LEU A 34 -5.84 -17.38 8.86
N LEU A 35 -6.10 -16.12 8.49
CA LEU A 35 -7.15 -15.29 9.04
C LEU A 35 -7.94 -14.64 7.91
N PRO A 36 -9.28 -14.56 8.02
CA PRO A 36 -10.13 -13.97 7.00
C PRO A 36 -9.85 -12.48 6.80
N TYR A 37 -10.09 -11.99 5.59
CA TYR A 37 -9.95 -10.59 5.23
C TYR A 37 -10.79 -9.65 6.12
N ASP A 38 -11.96 -10.10 6.56
CA ASP A 38 -12.83 -9.33 7.46
C ASP A 38 -12.18 -9.02 8.82
N VAL A 39 -11.33 -9.91 9.34
CA VAL A 39 -10.57 -9.65 10.58
C VAL A 39 -9.66 -8.43 10.42
N ILE A 40 -9.11 -8.22 9.22
CA ILE A 40 -8.28 -7.04 8.91
C ILE A 40 -9.14 -5.80 8.75
N LYS A 41 -10.27 -5.91 8.06
CA LYS A 41 -11.23 -4.80 7.88
C LYS A 41 -11.80 -4.32 9.21
N GLU A 42 -12.22 -5.24 10.07
CA GLU A 42 -12.75 -4.91 11.40
C GLU A 42 -11.67 -4.29 12.28
N GLY A 43 -10.44 -4.82 12.23
CA GLY A 43 -9.29 -4.26 12.93
C GLY A 43 -8.93 -2.83 12.51
N ARG A 44 -9.36 -2.37 11.34
CA ARG A 44 -9.13 -1.01 10.84
C ARG A 44 -10.15 0.03 11.33
N ARG A 45 -11.18 -0.39 12.05
CA ARG A 45 -12.13 0.55 12.67
C ARG A 45 -11.47 1.28 13.85
N PRO A 46 -11.74 2.57 14.02
CA PRO A 46 -11.25 3.31 15.19
C PRO A 46 -11.55 2.59 16.49
N GLY A 47 -10.55 2.46 17.37
CA GLY A 47 -10.67 1.77 18.66
C GLY A 47 -10.68 0.23 18.61
N ALA A 48 -10.70 -0.37 17.41
CA ALA A 48 -10.71 -1.84 17.24
C ALA A 48 -9.33 -2.45 16.98
N TYR A 49 -8.28 -1.62 16.83
CA TYR A 49 -6.94 -2.09 16.53
C TYR A 49 -6.39 -2.94 17.68
N ASN A 50 -6.18 -4.21 17.39
CA ASN A 50 -5.60 -5.15 18.34
C ASN A 50 -4.65 -6.09 17.60
N VAL A 51 -3.38 -6.12 18.00
CA VAL A 51 -2.37 -7.01 17.42
C VAL A 51 -2.27 -8.35 18.16
N VAL A 52 -2.77 -8.41 19.40
CA VAL A 52 -2.67 -9.60 20.25
C VAL A 52 -3.68 -10.65 19.83
N ARG A 53 -4.96 -10.27 19.72
CA ARG A 53 -6.04 -11.22 19.39
C ARG A 53 -5.87 -11.90 18.03
N PRO A 54 -5.55 -11.19 16.92
CA PRO A 54 -5.25 -11.82 15.65
C PRO A 54 -4.07 -12.81 15.73
N LEU A 55 -3.01 -12.44 16.46
CA LEU A 55 -1.84 -13.32 16.63
C LEU A 55 -2.19 -14.61 17.38
N GLU A 56 -2.95 -14.50 18.48
CA GLU A 56 -3.42 -15.67 19.24
C GLU A 56 -4.34 -16.55 18.40
N LEU A 57 -5.21 -15.97 17.59
CA LEU A 57 -6.10 -16.73 16.72
C LEU A 57 -5.30 -17.45 15.62
N ALA A 58 -4.31 -16.77 15.03
CA ALA A 58 -3.41 -17.36 14.04
C ALA A 58 -2.67 -18.57 14.62
N ARG A 59 -2.06 -18.45 15.81
CA ARG A 59 -1.38 -19.55 16.50
C ARG A 59 -2.29 -20.76 16.72
N ARG A 60 -3.51 -20.53 17.27
CA ARG A 60 -4.47 -21.62 17.47
C ARG A 60 -4.84 -22.37 16.19
N ARG A 61 -4.94 -21.65 15.07
CA ARG A 61 -5.22 -22.29 13.76
C ARG A 61 -4.04 -23.08 13.24
N LEU A 62 -2.82 -22.56 13.42
CA LEU A 62 -1.59 -23.23 13.01
C LEU A 62 -1.33 -24.48 13.88
N ASP A 63 -1.51 -24.38 15.19
CA ASP A 63 -1.36 -25.51 16.14
C ASP A 63 -2.37 -26.64 15.87
N GLY A 64 -3.53 -26.33 15.31
CA GLY A 64 -4.54 -27.29 14.91
C GLY A 64 -4.45 -27.76 13.45
N PHE A 65 -3.45 -27.29 12.69
CA PHE A 65 -3.32 -27.65 11.28
C PHE A 65 -2.63 -29.02 11.10
N GLU A 66 -3.28 -29.93 10.37
CA GLU A 66 -2.72 -31.25 10.06
C GLU A 66 -1.83 -31.15 8.80
N GLY A 67 -0.55 -30.85 8.98
CA GLY A 67 0.44 -30.72 7.90
C GLY A 67 1.65 -29.89 8.32
N SER A 68 2.60 -29.74 7.38
CA SER A 68 3.75 -28.87 7.60
C SER A 68 3.34 -27.38 7.50
N ILE A 69 4.01 -26.53 8.26
CA ILE A 69 3.91 -25.07 8.13
C ILE A 69 5.19 -24.63 7.44
N ASP A 70 5.10 -24.29 6.15
CA ASP A 70 6.28 -24.12 5.30
C ASP A 70 6.60 -22.65 4.99
N GLY A 71 5.68 -21.72 5.23
CA GLY A 71 5.93 -20.31 5.03
C GLY A 71 4.70 -19.42 5.23
N PHE A 72 4.96 -18.13 5.31
CA PHE A 72 3.94 -17.11 5.49
C PHE A 72 4.03 -16.05 4.40
N LEU A 73 2.87 -15.59 3.92
CA LEU A 73 2.74 -14.57 2.90
C LEU A 73 2.10 -13.32 3.51
N HIS A 74 2.59 -12.13 3.10
CA HIS A 74 1.92 -10.88 3.43
C HIS A 74 1.96 -9.91 2.24
N PHE A 75 0.88 -9.19 2.08
CA PHE A 75 0.69 -8.15 1.06
C PHE A 75 -0.21 -7.00 1.55
N TRP A 76 -0.51 -6.97 2.85
CA TRP A 76 -1.27 -5.92 3.50
C TRP A 76 -0.37 -5.07 4.40
N ASP A 77 -0.80 -3.81 4.59
CA ASP A 77 -0.18 -2.90 5.54
C ASP A 77 -0.29 -3.39 6.99
N PHE A 78 0.30 -2.62 7.91
CA PHE A 78 0.16 -2.87 9.34
C PHE A 78 -1.28 -3.23 9.74
N PRO A 79 -1.48 -4.23 10.58
CA PRO A 79 -0.46 -4.98 11.32
C PRO A 79 0.06 -6.25 10.63
N VAL A 80 -0.41 -6.57 9.43
CA VAL A 80 -0.22 -7.90 8.79
C VAL A 80 1.26 -8.23 8.57
N GLY A 81 2.05 -7.31 8.04
CA GLY A 81 3.50 -7.53 7.84
C GLY A 81 4.21 -7.86 9.15
N ALA A 82 3.92 -7.11 10.23
CA ALA A 82 4.50 -7.35 11.54
C ALA A 82 4.03 -8.67 12.17
N LEU A 83 2.73 -9.04 12.02
CA LEU A 83 2.22 -10.32 12.48
C LEU A 83 2.86 -11.49 11.74
N THR A 84 3.06 -11.34 10.42
CA THR A 84 3.74 -12.33 9.59
C THR A 84 5.19 -12.52 10.01
N ALA A 85 5.92 -11.44 10.29
CA ALA A 85 7.29 -11.52 10.80
C ALA A 85 7.37 -12.29 12.13
N VAL A 86 6.45 -12.02 13.07
CA VAL A 86 6.37 -12.74 14.34
C VAL A 86 6.10 -14.23 14.12
N LEU A 87 5.11 -14.56 13.28
CA LEU A 87 4.75 -15.97 13.02
C LEU A 87 5.87 -16.71 12.28
N ALA A 88 6.50 -16.09 11.29
CA ALA A 88 7.62 -16.70 10.57
C ALA A 88 8.77 -17.06 11.53
N ALA A 89 9.14 -16.17 12.44
CA ALA A 89 10.15 -16.43 13.45
C ALA A 89 9.74 -17.54 14.43
N GLU A 90 8.49 -17.55 14.90
CA GLU A 90 7.98 -18.55 15.86
C GLU A 90 7.93 -19.97 15.27
N TYR A 91 7.59 -20.11 13.99
CA TYR A 91 7.48 -21.41 13.32
C TYR A 91 8.73 -21.80 12.51
N GLY A 92 9.81 -20.99 12.60
CA GLY A 92 11.08 -21.29 11.92
C GLY A 92 11.00 -21.24 10.39
N CYS A 93 10.08 -20.43 9.85
CA CYS A 93 9.90 -20.21 8.43
C CYS A 93 10.73 -19.03 7.92
N PRO A 94 11.10 -19.00 6.62
CA PRO A 94 11.67 -17.83 5.99
C PRO A 94 10.72 -16.63 6.10
N GLY A 95 11.26 -15.44 6.37
CA GLY A 95 10.45 -14.21 6.46
C GLY A 95 11.25 -13.02 6.96
N PRO A 96 10.64 -11.82 6.98
CA PRO A 96 11.31 -10.62 7.43
C PRO A 96 11.58 -10.64 8.94
N ASP A 97 12.66 -9.97 9.36
CA ASP A 97 12.87 -9.62 10.74
C ASP A 97 11.86 -8.56 11.21
N LEU A 98 11.29 -8.73 12.41
CA LEU A 98 10.29 -7.81 12.95
C LEU A 98 10.84 -6.38 13.11
N ALA A 99 12.10 -6.22 13.53
CA ALA A 99 12.69 -4.91 13.72
C ALA A 99 12.83 -4.17 12.39
N SER A 100 13.20 -4.84 11.31
CA SER A 100 13.33 -4.25 9.98
C SER A 100 11.97 -3.79 9.43
N VAL A 101 10.92 -4.58 9.63
CA VAL A 101 9.54 -4.19 9.28
C VAL A 101 9.11 -2.96 10.06
N LEU A 102 9.31 -2.94 11.39
CA LEU A 102 8.90 -1.83 12.24
C LEU A 102 9.69 -0.54 11.97
N LYS A 103 10.97 -0.63 11.56
CA LYS A 103 11.75 0.52 11.08
C LYS A 103 11.14 1.16 9.84
N CYS A 104 10.67 0.37 8.88
CA CYS A 104 9.96 0.88 7.70
C CYS A 104 8.62 1.54 8.07
N GLU A 105 7.89 0.93 8.99
CA GLU A 105 6.55 1.34 9.42
C GLU A 105 6.56 2.59 10.33
N HIS A 106 7.64 2.85 11.04
CA HIS A 106 7.82 4.00 11.93
C HIS A 106 8.34 5.20 11.14
N LYS A 107 7.46 6.06 10.66
CA LYS A 107 7.81 7.14 9.70
C LYS A 107 8.99 8.00 10.15
N TYR A 108 9.09 8.35 11.43
CA TYR A 108 10.21 9.15 11.93
C TYR A 108 11.53 8.36 11.95
N TRP A 109 11.54 7.12 12.45
CA TRP A 109 12.73 6.27 12.42
C TRP A 109 13.20 5.99 11.00
N SER A 110 12.24 5.68 10.12
CA SER A 110 12.52 5.48 8.69
C SER A 110 13.20 6.72 8.08
N ARG A 111 12.72 7.94 8.39
CA ARG A 111 13.35 9.18 7.91
C ARG A 111 14.78 9.38 8.43
N LEU A 112 15.06 9.02 9.67
CA LEU A 112 16.44 9.07 10.20
C LEU A 112 17.37 8.15 9.41
N LEU A 113 16.98 6.90 9.18
CA LEU A 113 17.75 5.93 8.39
C LEU A 113 17.88 6.34 6.92
N GLN A 114 16.82 6.88 6.33
CA GLN A 114 16.85 7.41 4.97
C GLN A 114 17.83 8.58 4.85
N ARG A 115 17.86 9.50 5.83
CA ARG A 115 18.78 10.66 5.85
C ARG A 115 20.24 10.23 5.91
N GLU A 116 20.55 9.13 6.58
CA GLU A 116 21.89 8.58 6.62
C GLU A 116 22.27 7.91 5.28
N ALA A 117 21.33 7.21 4.65
CA ALA A 117 21.60 6.41 3.46
C ALA A 117 21.50 7.19 2.13
N ALA A 118 20.57 8.13 2.04
CA ALA A 118 20.24 8.87 0.83
C ALA A 118 19.74 10.29 1.15
N PRO A 119 20.57 11.16 1.75
CA PRO A 119 20.15 12.50 2.21
C PRO A 119 19.54 13.36 1.11
N GLU A 120 19.95 13.17 -0.15
CA GLU A 120 19.42 13.88 -1.32
C GLU A 120 17.94 13.56 -1.59
N ALA A 121 17.48 12.40 -1.17
CA ALA A 121 16.11 11.94 -1.44
C ALA A 121 15.13 12.20 -0.29
N VAL A 122 15.61 12.74 0.84
CA VAL A 122 14.77 12.93 2.02
C VAL A 122 14.20 14.34 2.05
N PRO A 123 12.88 14.53 2.24
CA PRO A 123 12.31 15.83 2.54
C PRO A 123 12.76 16.32 3.93
N ALA A 124 12.71 17.61 4.18
CA ALA A 124 12.89 18.14 5.54
C ALA A 124 11.78 17.58 6.44
N PHE A 125 12.13 17.17 7.67
CA PHE A 125 11.18 16.56 8.59
C PHE A 125 11.53 16.85 10.05
N GLN A 126 10.51 16.76 10.92
CA GLN A 126 10.63 16.98 12.35
C GLN A 126 9.62 16.12 13.11
N ALA A 127 10.01 15.56 14.26
CA ALA A 127 9.07 14.91 15.19
C ALA A 127 8.26 15.99 15.95
N VAL A 128 6.98 15.71 16.17
CA VAL A 128 6.05 16.61 16.87
C VAL A 128 5.26 15.82 17.90
N ASP A 129 5.34 16.23 19.15
CA ASP A 129 4.48 15.70 20.21
C ASP A 129 3.11 16.38 20.13
N PRO A 130 2.03 15.67 19.78
CA PRO A 130 0.70 16.28 19.70
C PRO A 130 0.14 16.71 21.06
N PHE A 131 0.71 16.23 22.16
CA PHE A 131 0.28 16.58 23.53
C PHE A 131 1.05 17.75 24.13
N ASP A 132 2.11 18.22 23.46
CA ASP A 132 2.88 19.35 23.88
C ASP A 132 2.21 20.69 23.48
N PRO A 133 1.80 21.55 24.45
CA PRO A 133 1.15 22.82 24.13
C PRO A 133 2.08 23.82 23.43
N GLY A 134 3.43 23.68 23.59
CA GLY A 134 4.43 24.53 22.96
C GLY A 134 5.00 23.97 21.66
N ALA A 135 4.37 22.94 21.07
CA ALA A 135 4.88 22.28 19.86
C ALA A 135 5.04 23.24 18.68
N TRP A 136 4.11 24.19 18.51
CA TRP A 136 4.20 25.18 17.43
C TRP A 136 5.44 26.09 17.53
N ASP A 137 5.77 26.54 18.71
CA ASP A 137 6.91 27.45 18.94
C ASP A 137 8.27 26.75 18.71
N ARG A 138 8.27 25.41 18.65
CA ARG A 138 9.45 24.57 18.36
C ARG A 138 9.48 24.06 16.92
N MET A 139 8.55 24.51 16.07
CA MET A 139 8.57 24.11 14.65
C MET A 139 9.76 24.77 13.93
N GLU A 140 10.59 23.94 13.32
CA GLU A 140 11.69 24.35 12.45
C GLU A 140 11.24 24.46 10.99
N LEU A 141 10.17 23.71 10.61
CA LEU A 141 9.58 23.77 9.29
C LEU A 141 8.70 25.01 9.14
N THR A 142 8.91 25.74 8.04
CA THR A 142 8.05 26.88 7.68
C THR A 142 6.81 26.40 6.93
N PRO A 143 5.59 26.83 7.28
CA PRO A 143 4.39 26.50 6.50
C PRO A 143 4.48 26.97 5.03
N PRO A 144 3.82 26.25 4.08
CA PRO A 144 3.01 25.08 4.34
C PRO A 144 3.82 23.79 4.46
N PHE A 145 3.39 22.87 5.35
CA PHE A 145 3.97 21.52 5.53
C PHE A 145 2.87 20.50 5.85
N TRP A 146 3.16 19.22 5.64
CA TRP A 146 2.31 18.13 6.09
C TRP A 146 2.62 17.73 7.53
N ILE A 147 1.57 17.37 8.29
CA ILE A 147 1.73 16.70 9.57
C ILE A 147 0.85 15.44 9.60
N LYS A 148 1.40 14.34 10.09
CA LYS A 148 0.72 13.05 10.18
C LYS A 148 1.25 12.25 11.36
N PRO A 149 0.50 11.28 11.94
CA PRO A 149 1.05 10.39 12.96
C PRO A 149 2.29 9.63 12.46
N VAL A 150 3.21 9.34 13.36
CA VAL A 150 4.36 8.45 13.09
C VAL A 150 3.87 7.10 12.57
N LYS A 151 2.75 6.60 13.11
CA LYS A 151 2.07 5.41 12.61
C LYS A 151 0.61 5.73 12.29
N ALA A 152 0.29 5.74 11.02
CA ALA A 152 -1.05 5.77 10.45
C ALA A 152 -1.01 5.20 9.03
N PHE A 153 -2.16 4.90 8.44
CA PHE A 153 -2.31 4.39 7.07
C PHE A 153 -3.52 5.05 6.40
N LEU A 154 -3.60 4.93 5.08
CA LEU A 154 -4.68 5.50 4.24
C LEU A 154 -4.86 7.01 4.45
N GLY A 155 -3.78 7.77 4.73
CA GLY A 155 -3.85 9.22 4.93
C GLY A 155 -4.59 9.68 6.19
N GLN A 156 -4.95 8.76 7.10
CA GLN A 156 -5.67 9.11 8.32
C GLN A 156 -4.84 10.05 9.20
N LEU A 157 -5.51 11.10 9.72
CA LEU A 157 -4.91 12.15 10.53
C LEU A 157 -3.73 12.87 9.84
N GLY A 158 -3.74 12.90 8.50
CA GLY A 158 -2.84 13.71 7.69
C GLY A 158 -3.44 15.09 7.46
N PHE A 159 -2.70 16.16 7.80
CA PHE A 159 -3.16 17.53 7.69
C PHE A 159 -2.13 18.40 6.97
N LEU A 160 -2.60 19.21 6.04
CA LEU A 160 -1.83 20.27 5.45
C LEU A 160 -1.93 21.51 6.36
N ILE A 161 -0.79 22.05 6.75
CA ILE A 161 -0.68 23.15 7.72
C ILE A 161 -0.20 24.40 7.01
N HIS A 162 -1.05 25.41 6.94
CA HIS A 162 -0.72 26.73 6.39
C HIS A 162 -0.42 27.76 7.48
N ASP A 163 -1.00 27.57 8.67
CA ASP A 163 -0.86 28.52 9.77
C ASP A 163 -1.07 27.85 11.15
N LEU A 164 -0.98 28.65 12.21
CA LEU A 164 -1.22 28.21 13.59
C LEU A 164 -2.64 27.65 13.80
N GLY A 165 -3.65 28.20 13.12
CA GLY A 165 -5.04 27.74 13.24
C GLY A 165 -5.20 26.32 12.70
N ASP A 166 -4.62 26.02 11.54
CA ASP A 166 -4.57 24.69 10.97
C ASP A 166 -3.83 23.71 11.90
N PHE A 167 -2.69 24.12 12.44
CA PHE A 167 -1.91 23.32 13.36
C PHE A 167 -2.70 22.96 14.64
N GLN A 168 -3.34 23.95 15.27
CA GLN A 168 -4.14 23.73 16.47
C GLN A 168 -5.31 22.80 16.23
N ARG A 169 -5.99 22.93 15.09
CA ARG A 169 -7.07 22.02 14.66
C ARG A 169 -6.55 20.59 14.45
N ALA A 170 -5.43 20.46 13.73
CA ALA A 170 -4.78 19.17 13.49
C ALA A 170 -4.40 18.47 14.81
N MET A 171 -3.75 19.19 15.74
CA MET A 171 -3.34 18.63 17.03
C MET A 171 -4.55 18.22 17.89
N ARG A 172 -5.63 18.97 17.87
CA ARG A 172 -6.85 18.58 18.58
C ARG A 172 -7.42 17.27 18.06
N LEU A 173 -7.63 17.16 16.76
CA LEU A 173 -8.16 15.95 16.11
C LEU A 173 -7.23 14.75 16.27
N THR A 174 -5.92 14.99 16.19
CA THR A 174 -4.91 13.94 16.40
C THR A 174 -4.96 13.38 17.83
N ARG A 175 -5.01 14.24 18.85
CA ARG A 175 -5.09 13.81 20.26
C ARG A 175 -6.29 12.91 20.58
N GLU A 176 -7.40 13.13 19.88
CA GLU A 176 -8.62 12.32 20.07
C GLU A 176 -8.46 10.88 19.59
N ARG A 177 -7.61 10.63 18.60
CA ARG A 177 -7.56 9.34 17.88
C ARG A 177 -6.19 8.69 17.73
N ILE A 178 -5.09 9.39 17.99
CA ILE A 178 -3.74 8.87 17.70
C ILE A 178 -3.44 7.57 18.46
N ARG A 179 -3.98 7.40 19.65
CA ARG A 179 -3.80 6.20 20.46
C ARG A 179 -4.44 4.95 19.85
N ASP A 180 -5.46 5.11 19.01
CA ASP A 180 -6.09 3.99 18.31
C ASP A 180 -5.09 3.28 17.38
N PHE A 181 -4.09 3.98 16.87
CA PHE A 181 -3.04 3.46 16.00
C PHE A 181 -1.71 3.27 16.73
N GLY A 182 -1.34 4.25 17.54
CA GLY A 182 -0.05 4.28 18.24
C GLY A 182 0.11 3.19 19.29
N GLU A 183 -0.91 2.95 20.10
CA GLU A 183 -0.84 1.95 21.17
C GLU A 183 -0.63 0.51 20.66
N PRO A 184 -1.40 0.02 19.66
CA PRO A 184 -1.14 -1.29 19.08
C PRO A 184 0.24 -1.40 18.42
N PHE A 185 0.73 -0.31 17.82
CA PHE A 185 2.06 -0.25 17.24
C PHE A 185 3.13 -0.32 18.33
N ASN A 186 2.99 0.44 19.40
CA ASN A 186 3.92 0.46 20.52
C ASN A 186 4.10 -0.92 21.16
N ARG A 187 3.02 -1.72 21.26
CA ARG A 187 3.11 -3.11 21.76
C ARG A 187 4.01 -4.01 20.92
N LEU A 188 4.11 -3.76 19.61
CA LEU A 188 5.06 -4.48 18.76
C LEU A 188 6.47 -3.89 18.88
N MET A 189 6.57 -2.56 18.98
CA MET A 189 7.84 -1.86 19.22
C MET A 189 8.53 -2.29 20.53
N GLU A 190 7.78 -2.70 21.56
CA GLU A 190 8.32 -3.24 22.82
C GLU A 190 9.02 -4.59 22.67
N ARG A 191 8.81 -5.29 21.54
CA ARG A 191 9.42 -6.61 21.26
C ARG A 191 10.79 -6.51 20.62
N ILE A 192 11.24 -5.32 20.27
CA ILE A 192 12.51 -5.09 19.58
C ILE A 192 13.39 -4.11 20.35
N GLU A 193 14.70 -4.23 20.15
CA GLU A 193 15.64 -3.20 20.58
C GLU A 193 15.48 -1.94 19.73
N ARG A 194 15.48 -0.78 20.36
CA ARG A 194 15.32 0.52 19.70
C ARG A 194 16.16 1.60 20.38
N PRO A 195 16.67 2.59 19.62
CA PRO A 195 17.37 3.74 20.19
C PRO A 195 16.47 4.51 21.17
N GLU A 196 17.09 5.18 22.15
CA GLU A 196 16.36 5.97 23.15
C GLU A 196 15.48 7.05 22.50
N GLU A 197 15.98 7.68 21.43
CA GLU A 197 15.20 8.65 20.64
C GLU A 197 13.91 8.05 20.11
N ILE A 198 13.95 6.84 19.56
CA ILE A 198 12.78 6.14 19.03
C ILE A 198 11.87 5.61 20.15
N ALA A 199 12.43 5.29 21.32
CA ALA A 199 11.63 4.95 22.48
C ALA A 199 10.82 6.14 23.02
N ARG A 200 11.33 7.37 22.82
CA ARG A 200 10.67 8.62 23.19
C ARG A 200 9.68 9.08 22.11
N VAL A 201 10.08 9.06 20.84
CA VAL A 201 9.20 9.37 19.68
C VAL A 201 8.47 8.09 19.29
N ASP A 202 7.47 7.71 20.04
CA ASP A 202 6.71 6.46 19.86
C ASP A 202 5.54 6.61 18.86
N GLY A 203 4.71 5.60 18.73
CA GLY A 203 3.57 5.59 17.82
C GLY A 203 2.49 6.65 18.11
N ASN A 204 2.54 7.31 19.29
CA ASN A 204 1.63 8.40 19.66
C ASN A 204 2.18 9.79 19.30
N TRP A 205 3.31 9.86 18.60
CA TRP A 205 3.87 11.09 18.07
C TRP A 205 3.43 11.34 16.63
N CYS A 206 3.65 12.57 16.18
CA CYS A 206 3.51 12.97 14.78
C CYS A 206 4.87 13.23 14.15
N ILE A 207 4.88 13.23 12.83
CA ILE A 207 5.96 13.76 11.99
C ILE A 207 5.42 14.91 11.16
N ALA A 208 6.12 16.04 11.16
CA ALA A 208 5.94 17.11 10.21
C ALA A 208 6.93 16.95 9.06
N GLU A 209 6.50 17.17 7.82
CA GLU A 209 7.33 16.96 6.62
C GLU A 209 7.09 18.06 5.59
N GLU A 210 8.16 18.44 4.90
CA GLU A 210 8.12 19.28 3.71
C GLU A 210 7.16 18.71 2.66
N ILE A 211 6.45 19.60 1.96
CA ILE A 211 5.59 19.22 0.84
C ILE A 211 6.46 18.83 -0.35
N ILE A 212 6.40 17.57 -0.72
CA ILE A 212 7.03 17.04 -1.94
C ILE A 212 5.98 16.88 -3.03
N GLY A 213 6.43 16.86 -4.28
CA GLY A 213 5.52 16.69 -5.42
C GLY A 213 6.29 16.58 -6.74
N GLY A 214 5.57 16.30 -7.80
CA GLY A 214 6.11 16.00 -9.12
C GLY A 214 5.43 14.79 -9.73
N HIS A 215 6.12 14.05 -10.58
CA HIS A 215 5.68 12.77 -11.10
C HIS A 215 5.85 11.70 -10.02
N GLN A 216 4.75 11.10 -9.58
CA GLN A 216 4.79 10.05 -8.56
C GLN A 216 5.02 8.68 -9.20
N CYS A 217 5.91 7.90 -8.60
CA CYS A 217 6.14 6.52 -9.00
C CYS A 217 6.40 5.63 -7.78
N THR A 218 6.27 4.32 -7.98
CA THR A 218 6.51 3.30 -6.96
C THR A 218 7.53 2.29 -7.48
N VAL A 219 8.65 2.13 -6.79
CA VAL A 219 9.64 1.08 -7.04
C VAL A 219 9.24 -0.17 -6.27
N GLU A 220 9.06 -1.29 -6.97
CA GLU A 220 8.82 -2.63 -6.40
C GLU A 220 10.13 -3.41 -6.34
N GLY A 221 10.37 -4.05 -5.20
CA GLY A 221 11.60 -4.80 -5.00
C GLY A 221 11.51 -5.84 -3.89
N TYR A 222 12.62 -6.51 -3.64
CA TYR A 222 12.78 -7.50 -2.57
C TYR A 222 14.24 -7.59 -2.13
N GLU A 223 14.44 -8.12 -0.95
CA GLU A 223 15.77 -8.52 -0.48
C GLU A 223 15.93 -10.05 -0.58
N TRP A 224 17.09 -10.50 -1.02
CA TRP A 224 17.50 -11.89 -1.05
C TRP A 224 19.01 -12.01 -0.89
N GLY A 225 19.45 -12.79 0.11
CA GLY A 225 20.86 -13.14 0.29
C GLY A 225 21.80 -11.95 0.55
N GLY A 226 21.33 -10.89 1.18
CA GLY A 226 22.07 -9.65 1.44
C GLY A 226 21.99 -8.62 0.31
N GLU A 227 21.31 -8.94 -0.80
CA GLU A 227 21.17 -8.05 -1.95
C GLU A 227 19.75 -7.54 -2.14
N ILE A 228 19.64 -6.24 -2.40
CA ILE A 228 18.35 -5.58 -2.71
C ILE A 228 18.15 -5.58 -4.23
N HIS A 229 17.07 -6.20 -4.65
CA HIS A 229 16.65 -6.31 -6.05
C HIS A 229 15.43 -5.44 -6.30
N THR A 230 15.39 -4.76 -7.44
CA THR A 230 14.22 -4.03 -7.94
C THR A 230 13.73 -4.71 -9.22
N HIS A 231 12.41 -4.93 -9.35
CA HIS A 231 11.88 -5.66 -10.51
C HIS A 231 10.85 -4.88 -11.33
N GLY A 232 10.41 -3.72 -10.84
CA GLY A 232 9.51 -2.87 -11.62
C GLY A 232 9.30 -1.50 -11.00
N ILE A 233 8.88 -0.55 -11.84
CA ILE A 233 8.48 0.81 -11.45
C ILE A 233 7.14 1.10 -12.07
N VAL A 234 6.19 1.51 -11.23
CA VAL A 234 4.80 1.83 -11.60
C VAL A 234 4.58 3.32 -11.42
N ASP A 235 4.06 3.99 -12.43
CA ASP A 235 3.70 5.40 -12.36
C ASP A 235 2.33 5.58 -11.71
N SER A 236 2.15 6.69 -10.98
CA SER A 236 0.89 7.08 -10.35
C SER A 236 0.44 8.42 -10.90
N PHE A 237 -0.70 8.44 -11.57
CA PHE A 237 -1.27 9.65 -12.16
C PHE A 237 -2.50 10.10 -11.38
N PRO A 238 -2.49 11.32 -10.80
CA PRO A 238 -3.64 11.84 -10.08
C PRO A 238 -4.73 12.35 -11.05
N TYR A 239 -5.95 12.49 -10.54
CA TYR A 239 -6.94 13.34 -11.18
C TYR A 239 -6.45 14.79 -11.18
N ALA A 240 -6.78 15.53 -12.25
CA ALA A 240 -6.40 16.93 -12.34
C ALA A 240 -6.90 17.72 -11.11
N TYR A 241 -5.96 18.37 -10.42
CA TYR A 241 -6.22 19.22 -9.24
C TYR A 241 -6.78 18.49 -8.00
N MET A 242 -6.74 17.16 -7.95
CA MET A 242 -7.24 16.37 -6.83
C MET A 242 -6.16 15.44 -6.28
N PRO A 243 -6.04 15.28 -4.95
CA PRO A 243 -5.03 14.41 -4.33
C PRO A 243 -5.47 12.92 -4.32
N VAL A 244 -6.08 12.46 -5.40
CA VAL A 244 -6.53 11.07 -5.59
C VAL A 244 -6.12 10.56 -6.95
N PHE A 245 -5.78 9.28 -7.04
CA PHE A 245 -5.29 8.67 -8.28
C PHE A 245 -6.41 8.44 -9.29
N PHE A 246 -6.10 8.77 -10.55
CA PHE A 246 -6.82 8.37 -11.74
C PHE A 246 -6.34 7.01 -12.23
N SER A 247 -5.01 6.85 -12.36
CA SER A 247 -4.43 5.57 -12.79
C SER A 247 -3.10 5.27 -12.10
N LEU A 248 -2.80 3.96 -12.04
CA LEU A 248 -1.46 3.42 -11.78
C LEU A 248 -1.05 2.66 -13.03
N GLU A 249 0.11 2.96 -13.61
CA GLU A 249 0.48 2.45 -14.94
C GLU A 249 1.87 1.80 -14.95
N TYR A 250 1.96 0.65 -15.62
CA TYR A 250 3.20 -0.11 -15.74
C TYR A 250 3.44 -0.51 -17.21
N PRO A 251 4.68 -0.42 -17.66
CA PRO A 251 5.87 0.06 -16.99
C PRO A 251 5.92 1.58 -16.92
N SER A 252 6.73 2.08 -16.00
CA SER A 252 6.94 3.52 -15.82
C SER A 252 7.44 4.20 -17.11
N SER A 253 6.91 5.39 -17.34
CA SER A 253 7.29 6.30 -18.43
C SER A 253 8.45 7.23 -18.08
N LEU A 254 8.94 7.18 -16.84
CA LEU A 254 10.08 7.98 -16.39
C LEU A 254 11.34 7.74 -17.23
N PRO A 255 12.20 8.75 -17.42
CA PRO A 255 13.51 8.59 -18.04
C PRO A 255 14.33 7.46 -17.38
N GLU A 256 15.15 6.77 -18.15
CA GLU A 256 15.90 5.62 -17.68
C GLU A 256 16.84 5.97 -16.51
N ASP A 257 17.54 7.09 -16.60
CA ASP A 257 18.42 7.59 -15.54
C ASP A 257 17.68 7.92 -14.24
N VAL A 258 16.45 8.42 -14.34
CA VAL A 258 15.59 8.67 -13.17
C VAL A 258 15.18 7.34 -12.53
N ARG A 259 14.80 6.35 -13.33
CA ARG A 259 14.44 5.01 -12.84
C ARG A 259 15.64 4.32 -12.17
N GLU A 260 16.84 4.43 -12.74
CA GLU A 260 18.08 3.89 -12.18
C GLU A 260 18.44 4.56 -10.84
N ARG A 261 18.31 5.89 -10.74
CA ARG A 261 18.53 6.63 -9.49
C ARG A 261 17.52 6.23 -8.42
N ALA A 262 16.23 6.11 -8.74
CA ALA A 262 15.21 5.67 -7.79
C ALA A 262 15.49 4.23 -7.30
N ALA A 263 15.92 3.33 -8.19
CA ALA A 263 16.33 1.98 -7.81
C ALA A 263 17.61 1.98 -6.94
N ASP A 264 18.57 2.86 -7.19
CA ASP A 264 19.78 3.00 -6.37
C ASP A 264 19.46 3.53 -4.96
N ILE A 265 18.64 4.58 -4.87
CA ILE A 265 18.15 5.09 -3.59
C ILE A 265 17.44 3.97 -2.81
N SER A 266 16.58 3.19 -3.48
CA SER A 266 15.89 2.05 -2.85
C SER A 266 16.87 1.04 -2.26
N ARG A 267 17.92 0.66 -3.01
CA ARG A 267 18.96 -0.28 -2.52
C ARG A 267 19.67 0.24 -1.27
N ARG A 268 20.09 1.51 -1.28
CA ARG A 268 20.79 2.13 -0.14
C ARG A 268 19.90 2.20 1.09
N VAL A 269 18.68 2.66 0.89
CA VAL A 269 17.71 2.87 1.98
C VAL A 269 17.29 1.54 2.60
N MET A 270 16.97 0.52 1.82
CA MET A 270 16.55 -0.78 2.36
C MET A 270 17.69 -1.50 3.10
N ARG A 271 18.94 -1.35 2.64
CA ARG A 271 20.11 -1.83 3.40
C ARG A 271 20.24 -1.12 4.75
N ALA A 272 20.04 0.20 4.81
CA ALA A 272 20.10 0.95 6.08
C ALA A 272 19.00 0.54 7.07
N HIS A 273 17.83 0.10 6.58
CA HIS A 273 16.78 -0.48 7.42
C HIS A 273 17.12 -1.87 7.94
N GLY A 274 18.17 -2.53 7.39
CA GLY A 274 18.46 -3.94 7.65
C GLY A 274 17.30 -4.84 7.19
N TYR A 275 16.69 -4.48 6.06
CA TYR A 275 15.53 -5.21 5.54
C TYR A 275 15.99 -6.50 4.90
N GLU A 276 15.41 -7.63 5.33
CA GLU A 276 15.85 -8.95 4.95
C GLU A 276 14.69 -9.84 4.56
N HIS A 277 14.92 -10.70 3.59
CA HIS A 277 14.08 -11.82 3.18
C HIS A 277 12.59 -11.45 2.98
N SER A 278 12.32 -10.31 2.38
CA SER A 278 10.96 -9.84 2.15
C SER A 278 10.88 -8.88 0.95
N ALA A 279 9.66 -8.69 0.47
CA ALA A 279 9.33 -7.76 -0.59
C ALA A 279 9.03 -6.38 -0.01
N PHE A 280 9.26 -5.34 -0.81
CA PHE A 280 8.94 -3.96 -0.46
C PHE A 280 8.43 -3.18 -1.67
N ASN A 281 7.75 -2.07 -1.41
CA ASN A 281 7.60 -1.02 -2.40
C ASN A 281 7.93 0.34 -1.76
N ILE A 282 8.48 1.25 -2.55
CA ILE A 282 8.89 2.58 -2.13
C ILE A 282 8.30 3.60 -3.09
N GLU A 283 7.59 4.58 -2.55
CA GLU A 283 6.98 5.65 -3.30
C GLU A 283 7.90 6.86 -3.39
N TYR A 284 7.99 7.43 -4.60
CA TYR A 284 8.84 8.56 -4.91
C TYR A 284 8.06 9.65 -5.66
N TYR A 285 8.55 10.89 -5.54
CA TYR A 285 8.25 11.97 -6.45
C TYR A 285 9.51 12.40 -7.20
N TRP A 286 9.41 12.49 -8.51
CA TRP A 286 10.43 13.13 -9.34
C TRP A 286 9.92 14.47 -9.83
N ARG A 287 10.68 15.55 -9.54
CA ARG A 287 10.38 16.89 -10.00
C ARG A 287 11.22 17.22 -11.21
N GLU A 288 10.66 17.08 -12.42
CA GLU A 288 11.37 17.26 -13.69
C GLU A 288 12.14 18.59 -13.77
N ARG A 289 11.54 19.71 -13.31
CA ARG A 289 12.15 21.05 -13.40
C ARG A 289 13.46 21.18 -12.63
N THR A 290 13.62 20.52 -11.50
CA THR A 290 14.81 20.56 -10.63
C THR A 290 15.61 19.28 -10.67
N ASP A 291 15.10 18.26 -11.36
CA ASP A 291 15.65 16.90 -11.44
C ASP A 291 15.87 16.24 -10.06
N GLU A 292 15.02 16.59 -9.09
CA GLU A 292 15.06 16.04 -7.75
C GLU A 292 14.16 14.82 -7.62
N ILE A 293 14.68 13.78 -6.95
CA ILE A 293 13.89 12.62 -6.52
C ILE A 293 13.71 12.70 -5.00
N LYS A 294 12.47 12.66 -4.54
CA LYS A 294 12.14 12.64 -3.11
C LYS A 294 11.36 11.39 -2.75
N LEU A 295 11.79 10.70 -1.69
CA LEU A 295 11.12 9.53 -1.15
C LEU A 295 9.89 9.95 -0.34
N LEU A 296 8.73 9.39 -0.68
CA LEU A 296 7.48 9.63 0.03
C LEU A 296 7.32 8.67 1.21
N GLU A 297 7.30 7.36 0.94
CA GLU A 297 7.04 6.33 1.95
C GLU A 297 7.64 4.97 1.54
N ILE A 298 8.02 4.19 2.55
CA ILE A 298 8.43 2.79 2.40
C ILE A 298 7.29 1.91 2.92
N ASN A 299 6.87 0.96 2.09
CA ASN A 299 5.91 -0.07 2.45
C ASN A 299 6.64 -1.41 2.50
N PRO A 300 6.78 -2.07 3.67
CA PRO A 300 7.48 -3.35 3.78
C PRO A 300 6.62 -4.53 3.29
N ARG A 301 6.16 -4.44 2.06
CA ARG A 301 5.30 -5.40 1.34
C ARG A 301 5.27 -5.09 -0.15
N ILE A 302 4.76 -6.01 -0.97
CA ILE A 302 4.38 -5.69 -2.35
C ILE A 302 3.19 -4.72 -2.37
N SER A 303 3.03 -3.97 -3.46
CA SER A 303 1.73 -3.36 -3.75
C SER A 303 0.83 -4.38 -4.43
N GLN A 304 -0.17 -4.88 -3.72
CA GLN A 304 -1.14 -5.81 -4.28
C GLN A 304 -1.94 -5.19 -5.45
N SER A 305 -2.04 -3.87 -5.48
CA SER A 305 -2.67 -3.14 -6.59
C SER A 305 -1.90 -3.28 -7.89
N HIS A 306 -0.62 -3.63 -7.86
CA HIS A 306 0.22 -3.77 -9.05
C HIS A 306 0.27 -5.20 -9.60
N GLY A 307 -0.25 -6.19 -8.85
CA GLY A 307 -0.24 -7.60 -9.25
C GLY A 307 -0.76 -7.85 -10.67
N PRO A 308 -1.99 -7.37 -11.02
CA PRO A 308 -2.52 -7.53 -12.37
C PRO A 308 -1.67 -6.89 -13.46
N GLN A 309 -1.07 -5.71 -13.22
CA GLN A 309 -0.22 -5.05 -14.21
C GLN A 309 1.06 -5.86 -14.49
N PHE A 310 1.74 -6.35 -13.44
CA PHE A 310 2.89 -7.23 -13.61
C PHE A 310 2.51 -8.52 -14.34
N TRP A 311 1.37 -9.12 -14.00
CA TRP A 311 0.90 -10.32 -14.68
C TRP A 311 0.62 -10.05 -16.17
N MET A 312 -0.02 -8.92 -16.51
CA MET A 312 -0.35 -8.54 -17.88
C MET A 312 0.88 -8.25 -18.73
N VAL A 313 1.91 -7.59 -18.14
CA VAL A 313 3.09 -7.12 -18.90
C VAL A 313 4.25 -8.11 -18.80
N ASP A 314 4.52 -8.64 -17.61
CA ASP A 314 5.68 -9.49 -17.37
C ASP A 314 5.34 -11.00 -17.41
N GLY A 315 4.07 -11.35 -17.25
CA GLY A 315 3.63 -12.75 -17.32
C GLY A 315 3.54 -13.44 -15.96
N ALA A 316 3.87 -12.75 -14.87
CA ALA A 316 3.63 -13.21 -13.51
C ALA A 316 3.27 -12.03 -12.59
N PRO A 317 2.36 -12.19 -11.62
CA PRO A 317 2.07 -11.15 -10.65
C PRO A 317 3.24 -10.96 -9.66
N ASN A 318 3.38 -9.78 -9.06
CA ASN A 318 4.38 -9.55 -8.01
C ASN A 318 4.17 -10.44 -6.76
N HIS A 319 3.02 -11.07 -6.61
CA HIS A 319 2.76 -12.14 -5.62
C HIS A 319 3.76 -13.30 -5.74
N LYS A 320 4.30 -13.54 -6.96
CA LYS A 320 5.36 -14.54 -7.17
C LYS A 320 6.60 -14.26 -6.30
N VAL A 321 6.96 -12.99 -6.13
CA VAL A 321 8.08 -12.60 -5.26
C VAL A 321 7.83 -13.06 -3.83
N VAL A 322 6.63 -12.80 -3.30
CA VAL A 322 6.29 -13.17 -1.92
C VAL A 322 6.24 -14.69 -1.73
N VAL A 323 5.72 -15.43 -2.71
CA VAL A 323 5.68 -16.89 -2.70
C VAL A 323 7.09 -17.48 -2.76
N ASP A 324 7.96 -17.00 -3.65
CA ASP A 324 9.33 -17.49 -3.76
C ASP A 324 10.12 -17.28 -2.47
N LEU A 325 10.01 -16.07 -1.87
CA LEU A 325 10.63 -15.77 -0.59
C LEU A 325 10.13 -16.70 0.52
N ALA A 326 8.81 -16.89 0.65
CA ALA A 326 8.24 -17.78 1.65
C ALA A 326 8.66 -19.26 1.45
N LEU A 327 8.92 -19.67 0.21
CA LEU A 327 9.47 -20.98 -0.12
C LEU A 327 10.99 -21.09 0.11
N GLY A 328 11.66 -19.99 0.53
CA GLY A 328 13.09 -19.96 0.76
C GLY A 328 13.90 -20.07 -0.53
N ARG A 329 13.43 -19.48 -1.61
CA ARG A 329 14.12 -19.42 -2.91
C ARG A 329 14.22 -18.00 -3.46
N GLN A 330 15.24 -17.73 -4.25
CA GLN A 330 15.43 -16.45 -4.89
C GLN A 330 14.28 -16.17 -5.86
N PRO A 331 13.59 -15.02 -5.74
CA PRO A 331 12.58 -14.61 -6.70
C PRO A 331 13.17 -14.35 -8.09
N GLU A 332 12.53 -14.91 -9.12
CA GLU A 332 12.85 -14.67 -10.52
C GLU A 332 11.60 -14.14 -11.23
N MET A 333 11.49 -12.81 -11.29
CA MET A 333 10.39 -12.18 -12.05
C MET A 333 10.68 -12.24 -13.54
N PRO A 334 9.73 -12.77 -14.35
CA PRO A 334 9.86 -12.66 -15.80
C PRO A 334 9.81 -11.19 -16.21
N HIS A 335 10.43 -10.85 -17.35
CA HIS A 335 10.42 -9.48 -17.86
C HIS A 335 9.83 -9.46 -19.26
N ARG A 336 8.79 -8.67 -19.49
CA ARG A 336 8.11 -8.47 -20.79
C ARG A 336 7.64 -9.78 -21.45
N ARG A 337 7.18 -10.75 -20.66
CA ARG A 337 6.67 -12.04 -21.15
C ARG A 337 5.15 -12.16 -21.10
N GLY A 338 4.48 -11.11 -20.64
CA GLY A 338 3.02 -11.06 -20.57
C GLY A 338 2.37 -10.79 -21.93
N LEU A 339 1.05 -10.71 -21.92
CA LEU A 339 0.25 -10.54 -23.13
C LEU A 339 0.31 -9.10 -23.67
N TYR A 340 0.62 -8.12 -22.84
CA TYR A 340 0.52 -6.70 -23.14
C TYR A 340 1.88 -6.00 -22.99
N GLY A 341 2.09 -4.93 -23.77
CA GLY A 341 3.26 -4.06 -23.63
C GLY A 341 3.12 -3.01 -22.52
N HIS A 342 1.88 -2.72 -22.11
CA HIS A 342 1.52 -1.75 -21.09
C HIS A 342 0.24 -2.18 -20.36
N ALA A 343 0.14 -1.87 -19.09
CA ALA A 343 -1.07 -2.14 -18.31
C ALA A 343 -1.32 -1.03 -17.28
N GLY A 344 -2.58 -0.75 -17.01
CA GLY A 344 -3.00 0.24 -16.04
C GLY A 344 -4.12 -0.26 -15.11
N LYS A 345 -4.08 0.21 -13.86
CA LYS A 345 -5.21 0.22 -12.95
C LYS A 345 -5.85 1.60 -13.05
N PHE A 346 -7.08 1.68 -13.50
CA PHE A 346 -7.83 2.92 -13.66
C PHE A 346 -8.95 2.98 -12.62
N MET A 347 -9.08 4.11 -11.95
CA MET A 347 -10.08 4.35 -10.91
C MET A 347 -11.17 5.28 -11.41
N ILE A 348 -12.39 4.78 -11.50
CA ILE A 348 -13.57 5.60 -11.85
C ILE A 348 -14.10 6.23 -10.57
N ARG A 349 -13.98 7.57 -10.48
CA ARG A 349 -14.35 8.33 -9.29
C ARG A 349 -15.39 9.41 -9.57
N ARG A 350 -16.08 9.82 -8.49
CA ARG A 350 -16.95 11.00 -8.47
C ARG A 350 -16.58 11.88 -7.26
N PHE A 351 -16.84 13.17 -7.40
CA PHE A 351 -16.45 14.18 -6.39
C PHE A 351 -17.66 14.81 -5.71
N ASN A 352 -18.86 14.58 -6.24
CA ASN A 352 -20.11 15.01 -5.65
C ASN A 352 -20.90 13.79 -5.16
N ASP A 353 -21.64 13.95 -4.06
CA ASP A 353 -22.50 12.92 -3.53
C ASP A 353 -23.67 12.63 -4.48
N ALA A 354 -24.04 11.37 -4.57
CA ALA A 354 -25.12 10.92 -5.44
C ALA A 354 -25.71 9.60 -4.91
N ARG A 355 -26.90 9.26 -5.41
CA ARG A 355 -27.48 7.93 -5.25
C ARG A 355 -27.21 7.09 -6.50
N VAL A 356 -26.78 5.87 -6.31
CA VAL A 356 -26.54 4.92 -7.41
C VAL A 356 -27.90 4.46 -7.94
N ARG A 357 -28.28 4.94 -9.14
CA ARG A 357 -29.52 4.55 -9.82
C ARG A 357 -29.37 3.18 -10.47
N ARG A 358 -28.20 2.88 -11.03
CA ARG A 358 -27.87 1.63 -11.67
C ARG A 358 -26.41 1.26 -11.44
N ALA A 359 -26.15 0.02 -11.07
CA ALA A 359 -24.83 -0.60 -11.06
C ALA A 359 -24.81 -1.80 -12.03
N PRO A 360 -23.64 -2.13 -12.65
CA PRO A 360 -23.52 -3.28 -13.55
C PRO A 360 -23.81 -4.58 -12.80
N LYS A 361 -24.53 -5.49 -13.45
CA LYS A 361 -24.81 -6.84 -12.94
C LYS A 361 -23.62 -7.78 -13.21
N ALA A 362 -23.57 -8.90 -12.51
CA ALA A 362 -22.50 -9.89 -12.65
C ALA A 362 -22.36 -10.41 -14.10
N GLU A 363 -23.49 -10.58 -14.81
CA GLU A 363 -23.49 -11.03 -16.21
C GLU A 363 -22.90 -9.97 -17.16
N GLU A 364 -23.14 -8.69 -16.89
CA GLU A 364 -22.59 -7.58 -17.68
C GLU A 364 -21.07 -7.46 -17.45
N ILE A 365 -20.63 -7.61 -16.20
CA ILE A 365 -19.19 -7.66 -15.87
C ILE A 365 -18.52 -8.87 -16.53
N ALA A 366 -19.17 -10.03 -16.53
CA ALA A 366 -18.66 -11.23 -17.21
C ALA A 366 -18.53 -11.02 -18.73
N ALA A 367 -19.53 -10.37 -19.36
CA ALA A 367 -19.48 -10.02 -20.77
C ALA A 367 -18.34 -9.03 -21.10
N LEU A 368 -18.11 -8.04 -20.22
CA LEU A 368 -16.98 -7.11 -20.36
C LEU A 368 -15.63 -7.84 -20.26
N ARG A 369 -15.47 -8.77 -19.32
CA ARG A 369 -14.25 -9.58 -19.21
C ARG A 369 -13.99 -10.44 -20.46
N GLN A 370 -15.04 -10.93 -21.13
CA GLN A 370 -14.90 -11.64 -22.41
C GLN A 370 -14.49 -10.68 -23.55
N ARG A 371 -15.01 -9.45 -23.56
CA ARG A 371 -14.70 -8.43 -24.55
C ARG A 371 -13.29 -7.85 -24.39
N PHE A 372 -12.79 -7.78 -23.14
CA PHE A 372 -11.48 -7.26 -22.77
C PHE A 372 -10.67 -8.37 -22.06
N PRO A 373 -10.02 -9.28 -22.81
CA PRO A 373 -9.31 -10.43 -22.23
C PRO A 373 -8.27 -10.00 -21.21
N GLY A 374 -8.22 -10.71 -20.06
CA GLY A 374 -7.30 -10.41 -18.96
C GLY A 374 -7.70 -9.22 -18.08
N ALA A 375 -8.82 -8.54 -18.38
CA ALA A 375 -9.32 -7.44 -17.55
C ALA A 375 -9.79 -7.93 -16.17
N PHE A 376 -9.38 -7.22 -15.11
CA PHE A 376 -10.03 -7.29 -13.80
C PHE A 376 -10.93 -6.07 -13.65
N ILE A 377 -12.20 -6.30 -13.32
CA ILE A 377 -13.21 -5.26 -13.16
C ILE A 377 -13.81 -5.44 -11.78
N GLU A 378 -13.64 -4.45 -10.93
CA GLU A 378 -14.15 -4.40 -9.56
C GLU A 378 -15.08 -3.19 -9.47
N VAL A 379 -16.33 -3.43 -9.12
CA VAL A 379 -17.36 -2.38 -8.95
C VAL A 379 -17.59 -2.23 -7.45
N GLU A 380 -17.39 -1.01 -6.93
CA GLU A 380 -17.39 -0.68 -5.51
C GLU A 380 -18.75 -0.17 -5.01
N VAL A 381 -19.74 -0.07 -5.91
CA VAL A 381 -21.04 0.52 -5.61
C VAL A 381 -22.17 -0.44 -5.99
N HIS A 382 -23.29 -0.37 -5.25
CA HIS A 382 -24.50 -1.16 -5.52
C HIS A 382 -25.70 -0.25 -5.78
N GLU A 383 -26.65 -0.76 -6.54
CA GLU A 383 -27.89 -0.04 -6.85
C GLU A 383 -28.64 0.34 -5.57
N GLY A 384 -29.08 1.59 -5.47
CA GLY A 384 -29.79 2.17 -4.34
C GLY A 384 -28.89 2.79 -3.26
N GLU A 385 -27.58 2.52 -3.24
CA GLU A 385 -26.66 3.11 -2.27
C GLU A 385 -26.48 4.61 -2.50
N ARG A 386 -26.23 5.33 -1.42
CA ARG A 386 -25.76 6.72 -1.45
C ARG A 386 -24.24 6.72 -1.27
N LEU A 387 -23.51 7.42 -2.14
CA LEU A 387 -22.06 7.40 -2.17
C LEU A 387 -21.42 7.81 -0.83
N SER A 388 -21.98 8.82 -0.16
CA SER A 388 -21.51 9.28 1.16
C SER A 388 -21.76 8.30 2.32
N GLU A 389 -22.59 7.28 2.12
CA GLU A 389 -22.89 6.25 3.13
C GLU A 389 -22.05 4.98 2.95
N ILE A 390 -21.29 4.87 1.84
CA ILE A 390 -20.42 3.75 1.55
C ILE A 390 -19.18 3.84 2.46
N HIS A 391 -18.92 2.78 3.20
CA HIS A 391 -17.73 2.68 4.03
C HIS A 391 -16.47 2.51 3.17
N HIS A 392 -15.34 3.00 3.68
CA HIS A 392 -14.01 2.88 3.06
C HIS A 392 -13.75 3.75 1.82
N GLN A 393 -14.55 4.80 1.62
CA GLN A 393 -14.22 5.86 0.67
C GLN A 393 -13.14 6.79 1.24
N ASP A 394 -12.40 7.46 0.35
CA ASP A 394 -11.49 8.52 0.78
C ASP A 394 -12.28 9.81 1.11
N GLN A 395 -11.59 10.79 1.72
CA GLN A 395 -12.26 12.04 2.13
C GLN A 395 -12.42 13.06 0.99
N TYR A 396 -11.96 12.75 -0.23
CA TYR A 396 -11.94 13.69 -1.35
C TYR A 396 -12.83 13.24 -2.52
N SER A 397 -13.17 11.95 -2.58
CA SER A 397 -13.90 11.37 -3.71
C SER A 397 -14.61 10.07 -3.34
N PHE A 398 -15.49 9.63 -4.25
CA PHE A 398 -16.17 8.34 -4.17
C PHE A 398 -15.67 7.43 -5.30
N LEU A 399 -15.07 6.32 -4.94
CA LEU A 399 -14.64 5.29 -5.88
C LEU A 399 -15.85 4.46 -6.32
N LEU A 400 -16.11 4.43 -7.62
CA LEU A 400 -17.20 3.65 -8.20
C LEU A 400 -16.75 2.31 -8.73
N ALA A 401 -15.57 2.26 -9.37
CA ALA A 401 -15.01 1.05 -9.94
C ALA A 401 -13.47 1.16 -10.11
N GLU A 402 -12.82 0.00 -10.08
CA GLU A 402 -11.43 -0.20 -10.44
C GLU A 402 -11.32 -1.11 -11.67
N LEU A 403 -10.64 -0.65 -12.70
CA LEU A 403 -10.44 -1.37 -13.96
C LEU A 403 -8.95 -1.65 -14.16
N PHE A 404 -8.55 -2.90 -14.17
CA PHE A 404 -7.20 -3.31 -14.53
C PHE A 404 -7.22 -3.77 -15.98
N LEU A 405 -6.50 -3.08 -16.84
CA LEU A 405 -6.58 -3.25 -18.29
C LEU A 405 -5.18 -3.24 -18.91
N GLY A 406 -5.01 -4.01 -19.98
CA GLY A 406 -3.77 -4.07 -20.76
C GLY A 406 -3.92 -3.47 -22.16
N GLY A 407 -2.81 -2.98 -22.70
CA GLY A 407 -2.69 -2.43 -24.03
C GLY A 407 -1.34 -2.74 -24.67
N ARG A 408 -1.20 -2.51 -25.98
CA ARG A 408 0.10 -2.62 -26.69
C ARG A 408 1.11 -1.58 -26.16
N ASP A 409 0.58 -0.40 -25.86
CA ASP A 409 1.28 0.78 -25.37
C ASP A 409 0.31 1.59 -24.48
N SER A 410 0.78 2.67 -23.85
CA SER A 410 -0.04 3.52 -22.97
C SER A 410 -1.26 4.09 -23.70
N ALA A 411 -1.10 4.63 -24.91
CA ALA A 411 -2.22 5.23 -25.66
C ALA A 411 -3.32 4.20 -25.97
N HIS A 412 -2.96 2.99 -26.37
CA HIS A 412 -3.90 1.92 -26.60
C HIS A 412 -4.56 1.44 -25.29
N CYS A 413 -3.81 1.41 -24.18
CA CYS A 413 -4.35 1.05 -22.87
C CYS A 413 -5.43 2.06 -22.42
N HIS A 414 -5.20 3.35 -22.62
CA HIS A 414 -6.19 4.39 -22.38
C HIS A 414 -7.42 4.27 -23.28
N ASP A 415 -7.27 3.96 -24.58
CA ASP A 415 -8.41 3.69 -25.48
C ASP A 415 -9.28 2.51 -24.95
N VAL A 416 -8.60 1.43 -24.54
CA VAL A 416 -9.28 0.27 -23.91
C VAL A 416 -10.02 0.69 -22.65
N PHE A 417 -9.41 1.54 -21.81
CA PHE A 417 -10.06 2.06 -20.60
C PHE A 417 -11.34 2.83 -20.92
N TYR A 418 -11.30 3.80 -21.83
CA TYR A 418 -12.48 4.59 -22.17
C TYR A 418 -13.60 3.71 -22.72
N ARG A 419 -13.30 2.75 -23.59
CA ARG A 419 -14.27 1.82 -24.14
C ARG A 419 -14.87 0.87 -23.09
N CYS A 420 -14.07 0.45 -22.10
CA CYS A 420 -14.53 -0.38 -21.00
C CYS A 420 -15.40 0.42 -20.03
N ALA A 421 -14.96 1.63 -19.68
CA ALA A 421 -15.68 2.53 -18.78
C ALA A 421 -17.06 2.94 -19.34
N ASP A 422 -17.13 3.27 -20.64
CA ASP A 422 -18.40 3.56 -21.33
C ASP A 422 -19.37 2.36 -21.27
N ALA A 423 -18.84 1.16 -21.41
CA ALA A 423 -19.64 -0.06 -21.40
C ALA A 423 -20.05 -0.53 -19.99
N LEU A 424 -19.48 0.06 -18.94
CA LEU A 424 -19.76 -0.33 -17.55
C LEU A 424 -21.14 0.13 -17.06
N HIS A 425 -21.69 1.20 -17.65
CA HIS A 425 -23.05 1.70 -17.41
C HIS A 425 -23.42 1.90 -15.92
N ILE A 426 -22.62 2.65 -15.18
CA ILE A 426 -22.99 3.15 -13.84
C ILE A 426 -23.76 4.45 -13.99
N GLU A 427 -25.00 4.50 -13.45
CA GLU A 427 -25.86 5.66 -13.51
C GLU A 427 -26.07 6.24 -12.10
N LEU A 428 -25.97 7.57 -12.00
CA LEU A 428 -26.05 8.29 -10.74
C LEU A 428 -27.13 9.37 -10.81
N ASP A 429 -27.93 9.46 -9.76
CA ASP A 429 -28.83 10.58 -9.51
C ASP A 429 -28.12 11.53 -8.54
N TYR A 430 -27.65 12.68 -9.04
CA TYR A 430 -27.02 13.69 -8.21
C TYR A 430 -28.07 14.33 -7.29
N LEU A 431 -27.71 14.41 -6.04
CA LEU A 431 -28.53 15.09 -5.04
C LEU A 431 -28.38 16.59 -5.26
N GLU A 432 -29.51 17.31 -5.43
CA GLU A 432 -29.49 18.76 -5.41
C GLU A 432 -28.88 19.20 -4.06
N GLU A 433 -27.84 20.03 -4.11
CA GLU A 433 -27.34 20.69 -2.91
C GLU A 433 -28.52 21.49 -2.32
N THR A 434 -29.11 21.00 -1.24
CA THR A 434 -29.96 21.82 -0.41
C THR A 434 -29.06 22.89 0.17
N VAL A 435 -29.00 24.04 -0.48
CA VAL A 435 -28.46 25.26 0.14
C VAL A 435 -29.35 25.48 1.37
N ALA A 436 -28.80 25.07 2.53
CA ALA A 436 -29.44 25.40 3.81
C ALA A 436 -29.53 26.93 3.90
N PRO A 437 -30.70 27.48 4.27
CA PRO A 437 -30.93 28.92 4.35
C PRO A 437 -30.02 29.61 5.36
#